data_40c4011e58fe0872e1f155594471daa9
#
_entry.id   40c4011e58fe0872e1f155594471daa9
#
_cell.length_a   1.000
_cell.length_b   1.000
_cell.length_c   1.000
_cell.angle_alpha   90.00
_cell.angle_beta   90.00
_cell.angle_gamma   90.00
#
_symmetry.space_group_name_H-M   'P 1'
#
loop_
_entity.id
_entity.type
_entity.pdbx_description
1 polymer ?
#
loop_
_entity_poly.entity_id
_entity_poly.type
_entity_poly.pdbx_seq_one_letter_code
_entity_poly.pdbx_strand_id
1 'polypeptide(L)' 'MTIEDVKKMDKPILSPAEVASVLHSSAAIIRWQAAHDASKLGFPCSRIGTRTKIPRLAFIAWFENKE' A
#
# COMPACT_ATOMS: atom_id res chain seq x y z
N MET A 1 1.13 5.82 -11.61
CA MET A 1 -0.02 6.07 -10.72
C MET A 1 0.39 7.06 -9.64
N THR A 2 -0.49 7.97 -9.31
CA THR A 2 -0.26 8.97 -8.27
C THR A 2 -1.24 8.79 -7.12
N ILE A 3 -1.02 9.51 -6.02
CA ILE A 3 -1.95 9.45 -4.89
C ILE A 3 -3.34 9.96 -5.30
N GLU A 4 -3.40 10.90 -6.25
CA GLU A 4 -4.69 11.38 -6.76
C GLU A 4 -5.47 10.27 -7.46
N ASP A 5 -4.76 9.40 -8.19
CA ASP A 5 -5.40 8.25 -8.82
C ASP A 5 -5.97 7.30 -7.77
N VAL A 6 -5.24 7.11 -6.66
CA VAL A 6 -5.70 6.26 -5.57
C VAL A 6 -6.95 6.84 -4.93
N LYS A 7 -7.00 8.16 -4.74
CA LYS A 7 -8.17 8.82 -4.15
C LYS A 7 -9.42 8.67 -5.01
N LYS A 8 -9.26 8.53 -6.31
CA LYS A 8 -10.38 8.38 -7.26
C LYS A 8 -10.87 6.96 -7.40
N MET A 9 -10.15 5.99 -6.84
CA MET A 9 -10.56 4.59 -6.93
C MET A 9 -11.77 4.30 -6.08
N ASP A 10 -12.65 3.41 -6.55
CA ASP A 10 -13.83 2.98 -5.82
C ASP A 10 -13.54 1.81 -4.89
N LYS A 11 -12.49 1.05 -5.15
CA LYS A 11 -12.22 -0.15 -4.36
C LYS A 11 -11.62 0.20 -3.00
N PRO A 12 -11.99 -0.54 -1.94
CA PRO A 12 -11.49 -0.25 -0.59
C PRO A 12 -10.09 -0.75 -0.31
N ILE A 13 -9.57 -1.67 -1.14
CA ILE A 13 -8.30 -2.35 -0.90
C ILE A 13 -7.38 -2.15 -2.10
N LEU A 14 -6.12 -1.84 -1.81
CA LEU A 14 -5.09 -1.72 -2.84
C LEU A 14 -4.22 -2.98 -2.89
N SER A 15 -3.65 -3.26 -4.06
CA SER A 15 -2.67 -4.32 -4.22
C SER A 15 -1.26 -3.75 -3.98
N PRO A 16 -0.28 -4.62 -3.69
CA PRO A 16 1.12 -4.16 -3.59
C PRO A 16 1.62 -3.47 -4.85
N ALA A 17 1.17 -3.92 -6.02
CA ALA A 17 1.58 -3.31 -7.28
C ALA A 17 1.11 -1.87 -7.38
N GLU A 18 -0.11 -1.60 -6.95
CA GLU A 18 -0.66 -0.25 -6.97
C GLU A 18 0.09 0.68 -6.02
N VAL A 19 0.36 0.21 -4.80
CA VAL A 19 1.11 0.97 -3.81
C VAL A 19 2.54 1.23 -4.31
N ALA A 20 3.17 0.21 -4.88
CA ALA A 20 4.52 0.35 -5.41
C ALA A 20 4.58 1.39 -6.53
N SER A 21 3.55 1.42 -7.37
CA SER A 21 3.46 2.41 -8.45
C SER A 21 3.40 3.84 -7.90
N VAL A 22 2.62 4.04 -6.85
CA VAL A 22 2.51 5.36 -6.20
C VAL A 22 3.83 5.77 -5.57
N LEU A 23 4.51 4.84 -4.93
CA LEU A 23 5.75 5.11 -4.20
C LEU A 23 7.00 5.00 -5.07
N HIS A 24 6.85 4.70 -6.35
CA HIS A 24 7.97 4.48 -7.28
C HIS A 24 8.90 3.38 -6.77
N SER A 25 8.29 2.31 -6.26
CA SER A 25 9.01 1.18 -5.70
C SER A 25 8.61 -0.11 -6.43
N SER A 26 9.12 -1.24 -5.97
CA SER A 26 8.82 -2.54 -6.55
C SER A 26 7.72 -3.25 -5.76
N ALA A 27 6.76 -3.86 -6.47
CA ALA A 27 5.73 -4.66 -5.82
C ALA A 27 6.34 -5.82 -5.02
N ALA A 28 7.45 -6.36 -5.50
CA ALA A 28 8.14 -7.45 -4.79
C ALA A 28 8.67 -6.98 -3.44
N ILE A 29 9.23 -5.76 -3.38
CA ILE A 29 9.71 -5.17 -2.13
C ILE A 29 8.56 -4.94 -1.16
N ILE A 30 7.45 -4.40 -1.66
CA ILE A 30 6.26 -4.16 -0.83
C ILE A 30 5.76 -5.47 -0.22
N ARG A 31 5.63 -6.51 -1.03
CA ARG A 31 5.18 -7.83 -0.56
C ARG A 31 6.17 -8.43 0.44
N TRP A 32 7.45 -8.30 0.16
CA TRP A 32 8.47 -8.84 1.06
C TRP A 32 8.41 -8.18 2.43
N GLN A 33 8.34 -6.86 2.47
CA GLN A 33 8.28 -6.11 3.73
C GLN A 33 6.99 -6.41 4.49
N ALA A 34 5.86 -6.53 3.78
CA ALA A 34 4.60 -6.87 4.43
C ALA A 34 4.65 -8.26 5.08
N ALA A 35 5.40 -9.19 4.48
CA ALA A 35 5.52 -10.54 4.99
C ALA A 35 6.52 -10.67 6.13
N HIS A 36 7.61 -9.90 6.09
CA HIS A 36 8.73 -10.07 7.03
C HIS A 36 8.86 -8.94 8.04
N ASP A 37 8.53 -7.71 7.67
CA ASP A 37 8.65 -6.59 8.57
C ASP A 37 7.68 -5.47 8.14
N ALA A 38 6.42 -5.69 8.45
CA ALA A 38 5.36 -4.77 8.06
C ALA A 38 5.54 -3.37 8.67
N SER A 39 6.24 -3.27 9.80
CA SER A 39 6.46 -1.98 10.45
C SER A 39 7.28 -1.02 9.60
N LYS A 40 8.11 -1.53 8.69
CA LYS A 40 8.92 -0.70 7.81
C LYS A 40 8.12 -0.03 6.71
N LEU A 41 6.93 -0.54 6.42
CA LEU A 41 6.07 0.08 5.42
C LEU A 41 5.48 1.40 5.91
N GLY A 42 5.25 1.51 7.20
CA GLY A 42 4.71 2.72 7.78
C GLY A 42 3.20 2.89 7.66
N PHE A 43 2.53 2.06 6.89
CA PHE A 43 1.08 2.09 6.74
C PHE A 43 0.49 0.71 7.04
N PRO A 44 -0.78 0.65 7.47
CA PRO A 44 -1.41 -0.63 7.79
C PRO A 44 -1.53 -1.51 6.55
N CYS A 45 -1.30 -2.81 6.74
CA CYS A 45 -1.54 -3.80 5.71
C CYS A 45 -2.00 -5.09 6.36
N SER A 46 -2.76 -5.88 5.62
CA SER A 46 -3.24 -7.18 6.05
C SER A 46 -2.79 -8.22 5.08
N ARG A 47 -2.45 -9.39 5.58
CA ARG A 47 -2.06 -10.49 4.73
C ARG A 47 -3.03 -11.65 4.93
N ILE A 48 -3.71 -12.01 3.85
CA ILE A 48 -4.69 -13.09 3.86
C ILE A 48 -4.21 -14.17 2.92
N GLY A 49 -3.82 -15.32 3.48
CA GLY A 49 -3.21 -16.38 2.68
C GLY A 49 -1.90 -15.90 2.10
N THR A 50 -1.78 -15.92 0.77
CA THR A 50 -0.58 -15.45 0.08
C THR A 50 -0.73 -14.03 -0.47
N ARG A 51 -1.87 -13.38 -0.20
CA ARG A 51 -2.15 -12.05 -0.73
C ARG A 51 -1.98 -10.98 0.32
N THR A 52 -1.31 -9.91 -0.06
CA THR A 52 -1.18 -8.72 0.77
C THR A 52 -2.24 -7.72 0.35
N LYS A 53 -2.99 -7.22 1.32
CA LYS A 53 -4.07 -6.26 1.09
C LYS A 53 -3.80 -5.00 1.89
N ILE A 54 -3.94 -3.86 1.24
CA ILE A 54 -3.64 -2.57 1.84
C ILE A 54 -4.90 -1.72 1.83
N PRO A 55 -5.44 -1.32 3.02
CA PRO A 55 -6.62 -0.47 3.05
C PRO A 55 -6.35 0.87 2.35
N ARG A 56 -7.18 1.20 1.37
CA ARG A 56 -6.97 2.39 0.56
C ARG A 56 -6.98 3.67 1.40
N LEU A 57 -7.98 3.82 2.26
CA LEU A 57 -8.11 5.03 3.08
C LEU A 57 -6.96 5.18 4.07
N ALA A 58 -6.53 4.08 4.67
CA ALA A 58 -5.39 4.10 5.59
C ALA A 58 -4.10 4.45 4.87
N PHE A 59 -3.91 3.95 3.65
CA PHE A 59 -2.74 4.29 2.86
C PHE A 59 -2.74 5.78 2.50
N ILE A 60 -3.88 6.32 2.10
CA ILE A 60 -3.99 7.74 1.78
C ILE A 60 -3.66 8.59 3.00
N ALA A 61 -4.21 8.26 4.16
CA ALA A 61 -3.96 9.00 5.39
C ALA A 61 -2.47 8.98 5.75
N TRP A 62 -1.83 7.83 5.63
CA TRP A 62 -0.40 7.72 5.89
C TRP A 62 0.39 8.59 4.91
N PHE A 63 0.05 8.52 3.63
CA PHE A 63 0.76 9.26 2.60
C PHE A 63 0.68 10.77 2.84
N GLU A 64 -0.49 11.26 3.19
CA GLU A 64 -0.70 12.68 3.42
C GLU A 64 -0.04 13.16 4.71
N ASN A 65 0.01 12.33 5.72
CA ASN A 65 0.65 12.69 6.99
C ASN A 65 2.17 12.59 6.96
N LYS A 66 2.71 11.92 5.94
CA LYS A 66 4.15 11.75 5.84
C LYS A 66 4.87 13.06 5.55
N GLU A 67 4.19 13.97 4.93
CA GLU A 67 4.75 15.29 4.65
C GLU A 67 4.72 16.18 5.90
#